data_ce69346a5a629dfd4c90348d43a40bfe
#
_entry.id   ce69346a5a629dfd4c90348d43a40bfe
#
_cell.length_a   1.000
_cell.length_b   1.000
_cell.length_c   1.000
_cell.angle_alpha   90.00
_cell.angle_beta   90.00
_cell.angle_gamma   90.00
#
_symmetry.space_group_name_H-M   'P 1'
#
loop_
_entity.id
_entity.type
_entity.pdbx_description
1 polymer ?
#
loop_
_entity_poly.entity_id
_entity_poly.type
_entity_poly.pdbx_seq_one_letter_code
_entity_poly.pdbx_strand_id
1 'polypeptide(L)'
;QMNQTVGGLPWPKSPKFIFTSNSFHSDEIFKLWTANKTKNGSKYYVGQHGNNYGTSKFLNPSIEEDTSDVFLTWGWSNNKKEVPTFVFKLLGKKYKHNPKGGVLLIQEIMYQKDTTWDGAAHFSKYINNLSVFVKGLNEPIRNALTVRLHNYSRTYDLSEKRWNDFNNKVKIDLGERPISKAYKESRLIIHAYDSTGILETLSQNIPTLALLNYSSYGTTGIEHVQDSAKPYYNLLIDAGIIHLSAESLYSKLNNIYNNIDYWWNQNSVQDAKNKFCNNYA
;
A
#
# COMPACT_ATOMS: atom_id res chain seq x y z
N GLN A 1 -27.55 -13.98 -22.58
CA GLN A 1 -26.22 -14.57 -22.80
C GLN A 1 -25.45 -14.76 -21.48
N MET A 2 -25.24 -13.71 -20.63
CA MET A 2 -24.54 -13.86 -19.33
C MET A 2 -25.23 -14.84 -18.36
N ASN A 3 -26.57 -14.82 -18.26
CA ASN A 3 -27.30 -15.77 -17.41
C ASN A 3 -27.13 -17.24 -17.86
N GLN A 4 -27.05 -17.50 -19.15
CA GLN A 4 -26.76 -18.84 -19.68
C GLN A 4 -25.33 -19.27 -19.34
N THR A 5 -24.35 -18.34 -19.46
CA THR A 5 -22.97 -18.60 -19.07
C THR A 5 -22.88 -18.95 -17.58
N VAL A 6 -23.49 -18.14 -16.72
CA VAL A 6 -23.51 -18.39 -15.26
C VAL A 6 -24.16 -19.72 -14.92
N GLY A 7 -25.26 -20.10 -15.60
CA GLY A 7 -25.94 -21.38 -15.40
C GLY A 7 -25.10 -22.61 -15.76
N GLY A 8 -24.16 -22.46 -16.72
CA GLY A 8 -23.27 -23.51 -17.18
C GLY A 8 -21.95 -23.65 -16.42
N LEU A 9 -21.67 -22.76 -15.47
CA LEU A 9 -20.42 -22.82 -14.72
C LEU A 9 -20.32 -24.05 -13.81
N PRO A 10 -19.11 -24.63 -13.65
CA PRO A 10 -18.86 -25.72 -12.69
C PRO A 10 -18.78 -25.23 -11.24
N TRP A 11 -19.38 -24.10 -10.92
CA TRP A 11 -19.42 -23.52 -9.60
C TRP A 11 -20.52 -24.10 -8.72
N PRO A 12 -20.40 -23.99 -7.37
CA PRO A 12 -21.39 -24.55 -6.46
C PRO A 12 -22.82 -24.05 -6.77
N LYS A 13 -23.77 -24.99 -6.89
CA LYS A 13 -25.17 -24.66 -7.22
C LYS A 13 -25.90 -24.01 -6.05
N SER A 14 -25.57 -24.41 -4.81
CA SER A 14 -26.22 -23.92 -3.58
C SER A 14 -25.18 -23.72 -2.48
N PRO A 15 -24.26 -22.74 -2.63
CA PRO A 15 -23.28 -22.46 -1.58
C PRO A 15 -23.97 -21.88 -0.35
N LYS A 16 -23.55 -22.28 0.84
CA LYS A 16 -24.00 -21.65 2.10
C LYS A 16 -23.43 -20.25 2.25
N PHE A 17 -22.20 -20.06 1.82
CA PHE A 17 -21.51 -18.77 1.83
C PHE A 17 -20.62 -18.61 0.60
N ILE A 18 -20.36 -17.37 0.23
CA ILE A 18 -19.46 -16.95 -0.85
C ILE A 18 -18.44 -16.01 -0.23
N PHE A 19 -17.16 -16.20 -0.52
CA PHE A 19 -16.09 -15.31 -0.08
C PHE A 19 -15.26 -14.85 -1.26
N THR A 20 -14.92 -13.57 -1.24
CA THR A 20 -13.91 -12.98 -2.14
C THR A 20 -13.22 -11.81 -1.45
N SER A 21 -12.01 -11.48 -1.90
CA SER A 21 -11.34 -10.22 -1.55
C SER A 21 -10.99 -9.39 -2.78
N ASN A 22 -11.37 -9.82 -4.00
CA ASN A 22 -10.98 -9.12 -5.23
C ASN A 22 -11.93 -9.27 -6.42
N SER A 23 -12.66 -10.40 -6.56
CA SER A 23 -13.47 -10.69 -7.76
C SER A 23 -14.63 -9.71 -7.97
N PHE A 24 -15.04 -8.95 -6.95
CA PHE A 24 -16.06 -7.91 -7.07
C PHE A 24 -15.63 -6.72 -7.93
N HIS A 25 -14.34 -6.51 -8.20
CA HIS A 25 -13.88 -5.36 -8.98
C HIS A 25 -14.21 -5.48 -10.47
N SER A 26 -13.81 -6.57 -11.09
CA SER A 26 -13.82 -6.69 -12.56
C SER A 26 -14.38 -8.00 -13.10
N ASP A 27 -14.80 -8.93 -12.25
CA ASP A 27 -15.38 -10.21 -12.68
C ASP A 27 -16.92 -10.13 -12.69
N GLU A 28 -17.47 -9.70 -13.83
CA GLU A 28 -18.92 -9.55 -14.03
C GLU A 28 -19.67 -10.90 -13.93
N ILE A 29 -19.02 -12.00 -14.29
CA ILE A 29 -19.60 -13.34 -14.17
C ILE A 29 -19.72 -13.73 -12.69
N PHE A 30 -18.67 -13.47 -11.90
CA PHE A 30 -18.71 -13.67 -10.45
C PHE A 30 -19.79 -12.82 -9.78
N LYS A 31 -19.88 -11.54 -10.15
CA LYS A 31 -20.90 -10.62 -9.60
C LYS A 31 -22.30 -11.13 -9.85
N LEU A 32 -22.61 -11.51 -11.10
CA LEU A 32 -23.93 -12.04 -11.48
C LEU A 32 -24.23 -13.36 -10.77
N TRP A 33 -23.26 -14.27 -10.70
CA TRP A 33 -23.42 -15.55 -9.98
C TRP A 33 -23.69 -15.29 -8.49
N THR A 34 -22.90 -14.42 -7.86
CA THR A 34 -23.06 -14.04 -6.44
C THR A 34 -24.44 -13.46 -6.20
N ALA A 35 -24.89 -12.49 -7.00
CA ALA A 35 -26.21 -11.89 -6.88
C ALA A 35 -27.34 -12.94 -6.97
N ASN A 36 -27.23 -13.91 -7.90
CA ASN A 36 -28.19 -14.99 -8.01
C ASN A 36 -28.20 -15.91 -6.78
N LYS A 37 -27.03 -16.17 -6.19
CA LYS A 37 -26.92 -17.04 -5.01
C LYS A 37 -27.37 -16.37 -3.74
N THR A 38 -27.03 -15.08 -3.53
CA THR A 38 -27.48 -14.32 -2.37
C THR A 38 -29.00 -14.10 -2.36
N LYS A 39 -29.62 -13.88 -3.53
CA LYS A 39 -31.08 -13.86 -3.66
C LYS A 39 -31.72 -15.17 -3.16
N ASN A 40 -31.03 -16.30 -3.27
CA ASN A 40 -31.48 -17.61 -2.82
C ASN A 40 -30.96 -18.00 -1.41
N GLY A 41 -30.48 -17.04 -0.64
CA GLY A 41 -30.13 -17.21 0.79
C GLY A 41 -28.65 -17.52 1.08
N SER A 42 -27.76 -17.54 0.08
CA SER A 42 -26.32 -17.61 0.33
C SER A 42 -25.83 -16.34 1.03
N LYS A 43 -24.93 -16.47 2.01
CA LYS A 43 -24.27 -15.34 2.66
C LYS A 43 -23.05 -14.89 1.87
N TYR A 44 -22.87 -13.57 1.75
CA TYR A 44 -21.77 -12.97 1.01
C TYR A 44 -20.79 -12.27 1.94
N TYR A 45 -19.56 -12.77 1.96
CA TYR A 45 -18.45 -12.24 2.74
C TYR A 45 -17.44 -11.61 1.79
N VAL A 46 -17.02 -10.39 2.08
CA VAL A 46 -15.94 -9.74 1.37
C VAL A 46 -14.79 -9.46 2.33
N GLY A 47 -13.58 -9.82 1.92
CA GLY A 47 -12.37 -9.50 2.66
C GLY A 47 -11.69 -8.26 2.11
N GLN A 48 -11.22 -7.39 2.99
CA GLN A 48 -10.35 -6.28 2.63
C GLN A 48 -9.15 -6.80 1.83
N HIS A 49 -8.82 -6.16 0.69
CA HIS A 49 -7.72 -6.65 -0.14
C HIS A 49 -6.50 -5.73 -0.20
N GLY A 50 -6.61 -4.51 0.29
CA GLY A 50 -5.55 -3.50 0.25
C GLY A 50 -5.61 -2.50 1.39
N ASN A 51 -4.74 -1.49 1.34
CA ASN A 51 -4.78 -0.34 2.21
C ASN A 51 -5.98 0.58 1.87
N ASN A 52 -6.14 1.64 2.64
CA ASN A 52 -7.16 2.69 2.52
C ASN A 52 -8.59 2.31 2.93
N TYR A 53 -8.93 1.03 3.07
CA TYR A 53 -10.18 0.66 3.73
C TYR A 53 -10.11 1.01 5.22
N GLY A 54 -11.13 1.65 5.74
CA GLY A 54 -11.15 2.13 7.13
C GLY A 54 -10.21 3.29 7.45
N THR A 55 -9.39 3.73 6.50
CA THR A 55 -8.47 4.87 6.70
C THR A 55 -8.72 6.03 5.74
N SER A 56 -9.22 5.78 4.52
CA SER A 56 -9.45 6.82 3.52
C SER A 56 -10.90 7.32 3.52
N LYS A 57 -11.09 8.62 3.39
CA LYS A 57 -12.40 9.27 3.19
C LYS A 57 -13.08 8.85 1.89
N PHE A 58 -12.29 8.44 0.89
CA PHE A 58 -12.78 8.13 -0.45
C PHE A 58 -13.25 6.68 -0.60
N LEU A 59 -12.93 5.81 0.37
CA LEU A 59 -13.33 4.41 0.40
C LEU A 59 -14.20 4.05 1.61
N ASN A 60 -14.91 5.02 2.19
CA ASN A 60 -15.76 4.78 3.35
C ASN A 60 -17.13 5.47 3.21
N PRO A 61 -18.25 4.70 3.11
CA PRO A 61 -18.28 3.25 2.95
C PRO A 61 -17.80 2.81 1.56
N SER A 62 -17.22 1.60 1.47
CA SER A 62 -16.87 1.00 0.17
C SER A 62 -18.05 0.25 -0.44
N ILE A 63 -18.10 0.14 -1.76
CA ILE A 63 -19.12 -0.66 -2.45
C ILE A 63 -19.09 -2.12 -1.98
N GLU A 64 -17.90 -2.62 -1.70
CA GLU A 64 -17.67 -3.98 -1.20
C GLU A 64 -18.32 -4.19 0.17
N GLU A 65 -18.18 -3.21 1.03
CA GLU A 65 -18.83 -3.21 2.34
C GLU A 65 -20.35 -3.12 2.20
N ASP A 66 -20.85 -2.18 1.40
CA ASP A 66 -22.29 -1.98 1.20
C ASP A 66 -22.99 -3.21 0.64
N THR A 67 -22.35 -3.93 -0.27
CA THR A 67 -22.94 -5.07 -0.98
C THR A 67 -22.76 -6.41 -0.28
N SER A 68 -21.88 -6.51 0.73
CA SER A 68 -21.65 -7.75 1.48
C SER A 68 -22.57 -7.89 2.69
N ASP A 69 -22.81 -9.12 3.16
CA ASP A 69 -23.43 -9.39 4.48
C ASP A 69 -22.43 -9.13 5.61
N VAL A 70 -21.13 -9.43 5.37
CA VAL A 70 -20.02 -9.25 6.31
C VAL A 70 -18.79 -8.78 5.55
N PHE A 71 -18.15 -7.75 6.07
CA PHE A 71 -16.87 -7.25 5.56
C PHE A 71 -15.74 -7.59 6.56
N LEU A 72 -14.78 -8.41 6.11
CA LEU A 72 -13.65 -8.84 6.92
C LEU A 72 -12.52 -7.83 6.78
N THR A 73 -12.25 -7.07 7.81
CA THR A 73 -11.25 -5.98 7.83
C THR A 73 -9.88 -6.47 8.33
N TRP A 74 -8.87 -5.64 8.18
CA TRP A 74 -7.55 -5.89 8.74
C TRP A 74 -7.36 -5.17 10.09
N GLY A 75 -8.25 -5.49 11.07
CA GLY A 75 -8.12 -5.07 12.46
C GLY A 75 -9.09 -3.97 12.91
N TRP A 76 -9.61 -3.15 12.01
CA TRP A 76 -10.53 -2.04 12.32
C TRP A 76 -12.00 -2.46 12.24
N SER A 77 -12.87 -1.70 12.93
CA SER A 77 -14.33 -1.83 12.84
C SER A 77 -15.00 -0.54 13.29
N ASN A 78 -15.94 -0.04 12.49
CA ASN A 78 -16.77 1.12 12.80
C ASN A 78 -18.24 0.72 12.97
N ASN A 79 -18.64 -0.47 12.55
CA ASN A 79 -20.00 -0.97 12.61
C ASN A 79 -20.07 -2.51 12.73
N LYS A 80 -21.27 -3.05 12.95
CA LYS A 80 -21.48 -4.50 13.18
C LYS A 80 -21.20 -5.39 11.96
N LYS A 81 -21.16 -4.83 10.76
CA LYS A 81 -20.90 -5.55 9.50
C LYS A 81 -19.41 -5.81 9.31
N GLU A 82 -18.59 -4.95 9.87
CA GLU A 82 -17.14 -5.02 9.80
C GLU A 82 -16.61 -5.94 10.90
N VAL A 83 -15.95 -7.02 10.49
CA VAL A 83 -15.37 -8.01 11.41
C VAL A 83 -13.85 -7.92 11.34
N PRO A 84 -13.18 -7.49 12.41
CA PRO A 84 -11.73 -7.45 12.46
C PRO A 84 -11.10 -8.81 12.28
N THR A 85 -10.12 -8.90 11.39
CA THR A 85 -9.33 -10.09 11.11
C THR A 85 -7.84 -9.73 11.06
N PHE A 86 -7.14 -10.14 10.02
CA PHE A 86 -5.70 -9.93 9.83
C PHE A 86 -5.39 -9.64 8.36
N VAL A 87 -4.17 -9.22 8.07
CA VAL A 87 -3.70 -9.00 6.69
C VAL A 87 -3.59 -10.36 5.96
N PHE A 88 -4.61 -10.75 5.20
CA PHE A 88 -4.72 -12.07 4.55
C PHE A 88 -3.49 -12.42 3.73
N LYS A 89 -2.90 -11.45 3.06
CA LYS A 89 -1.72 -11.62 2.21
C LYS A 89 -0.49 -12.08 2.98
N LEU A 90 -0.45 -11.85 4.30
CA LEU A 90 0.67 -12.21 5.18
C LEU A 90 0.46 -13.53 5.93
N LEU A 91 -0.68 -14.20 5.75
CA LEU A 91 -0.95 -15.47 6.44
C LEU A 91 0.18 -16.48 6.23
N GLY A 92 0.75 -16.95 7.33
CA GLY A 92 1.87 -17.90 7.32
C GLY A 92 3.20 -17.37 6.80
N LYS A 93 3.31 -16.07 6.50
CA LYS A 93 4.53 -15.43 6.01
C LYS A 93 5.24 -14.68 7.13
N LYS A 94 6.55 -14.86 7.22
CA LYS A 94 7.45 -14.07 8.07
C LYS A 94 8.59 -13.53 7.21
N TYR A 95 8.73 -12.23 7.17
CA TYR A 95 9.82 -11.56 6.48
C TYR A 95 10.78 -10.99 7.52
N LYS A 96 12.07 -11.14 7.27
CA LYS A 96 13.13 -10.44 8.01
C LYS A 96 13.89 -9.57 7.03
N HIS A 97 14.13 -8.33 7.40
CA HIS A 97 15.01 -7.43 6.65
C HIS A 97 16.47 -7.88 6.77
N ASN A 98 17.30 -7.41 5.87
CA ASN A 98 18.74 -7.63 5.92
C ASN A 98 19.45 -6.40 6.52
N PRO A 99 19.96 -6.43 7.76
CA PRO A 99 20.62 -5.26 8.37
C PRO A 99 21.82 -4.73 7.57
N LYS A 100 22.41 -5.57 6.70
CA LYS A 100 23.52 -5.21 5.80
C LYS A 100 23.05 -4.87 4.38
N GLY A 101 21.76 -4.89 4.12
CA GLY A 101 21.17 -4.59 2.81
C GLY A 101 21.21 -3.11 2.45
N GLY A 102 20.70 -2.81 1.26
CA GLY A 102 20.48 -1.44 0.78
C GLY A 102 19.19 -0.82 1.29
N VAL A 103 18.87 0.34 0.74
CA VAL A 103 17.60 1.04 0.95
C VAL A 103 16.72 0.79 -0.27
N LEU A 104 15.47 0.38 -0.06
CA LEU A 104 14.49 0.16 -1.12
C LEU A 104 13.43 1.26 -1.10
N LEU A 105 13.34 2.04 -2.18
CA LEU A 105 12.25 2.99 -2.41
C LEU A 105 11.21 2.35 -3.32
N ILE A 106 9.98 2.24 -2.87
CA ILE A 106 8.86 1.70 -3.65
C ILE A 106 8.05 2.86 -4.21
N GLN A 107 8.06 2.98 -5.54
CA GLN A 107 7.33 3.99 -6.27
C GLN A 107 5.89 3.52 -6.56
N GLU A 108 4.94 4.47 -6.52
CA GLU A 108 3.58 4.25 -7.01
C GLU A 108 3.57 3.99 -8.52
N ILE A 109 2.66 3.11 -8.97
CA ILE A 109 2.41 2.97 -10.41
C ILE A 109 1.70 4.23 -10.92
N MET A 110 2.21 4.76 -12.02
CA MET A 110 1.63 5.93 -12.67
C MET A 110 1.22 5.55 -14.09
N TYR A 111 -0.06 5.62 -14.36
CA TYR A 111 -0.58 5.31 -15.71
C TYR A 111 -0.32 6.47 -16.68
N GLN A 112 0.17 6.16 -17.88
CA GLN A 112 0.39 7.18 -18.93
C GLN A 112 -0.91 7.76 -19.48
N LYS A 113 -1.99 6.99 -19.43
CA LYS A 113 -3.33 7.38 -19.88
C LYS A 113 -4.20 7.67 -18.66
N ASP A 114 -3.90 8.75 -17.98
CA ASP A 114 -4.94 9.34 -17.17
C ASP A 114 -5.96 9.95 -18.12
N THR A 115 -7.16 9.42 -18.05
CA THR A 115 -8.31 9.91 -18.80
C THR A 115 -8.79 11.27 -18.29
N THR A 116 -8.18 11.78 -17.21
CA THR A 116 -8.49 13.04 -16.57
C THR A 116 -7.27 13.96 -16.61
N TRP A 117 -7.49 15.22 -16.91
CA TRP A 117 -6.51 16.31 -17.02
C TRP A 117 -5.67 16.49 -15.75
N ASP A 118 -6.21 16.09 -14.61
CA ASP A 118 -5.64 16.34 -13.28
C ASP A 118 -4.53 15.34 -12.91
N GLY A 119 -4.57 14.11 -13.38
CA GLY A 119 -3.58 13.08 -13.07
C GLY A 119 -2.17 13.43 -13.53
N ALA A 120 -2.02 14.05 -14.71
CA ALA A 120 -0.71 14.45 -15.23
C ALA A 120 -0.01 15.52 -14.37
N ALA A 121 -0.77 16.46 -13.79
CA ALA A 121 -0.22 17.49 -12.91
C ALA A 121 0.28 16.90 -11.58
N HIS A 122 -0.47 15.96 -11.00
CA HIS A 122 -0.08 15.28 -9.76
C HIS A 122 1.16 14.42 -9.97
N PHE A 123 1.25 13.73 -11.09
CA PHE A 123 2.42 12.92 -11.42
C PHE A 123 3.71 13.73 -11.48
N SER A 124 3.71 14.88 -12.15
CA SER A 124 4.89 15.74 -12.23
C SER A 124 5.36 16.21 -10.84
N LYS A 125 4.42 16.59 -9.97
CA LYS A 125 4.72 16.96 -8.59
C LYS A 125 5.28 15.78 -7.80
N TYR A 126 4.66 14.61 -7.91
CA TYR A 126 5.09 13.38 -7.24
C TYR A 126 6.53 13.01 -7.62
N ILE A 127 6.85 12.91 -8.92
CA ILE A 127 8.19 12.58 -9.40
C ILE A 127 9.22 13.67 -9.01
N ASN A 128 8.86 14.94 -9.09
CA ASN A 128 9.74 16.01 -8.66
C ASN A 128 10.11 15.90 -7.18
N ASN A 129 9.16 15.56 -6.30
CA ASN A 129 9.44 15.33 -4.88
C ASN A 129 10.37 14.14 -4.65
N LEU A 130 10.18 13.04 -5.39
CA LEU A 130 11.11 11.91 -5.32
C LEU A 130 12.52 12.31 -5.80
N SER A 131 12.63 13.15 -6.83
CA SER A 131 13.91 13.70 -7.27
C SER A 131 14.57 14.58 -6.20
N VAL A 132 13.81 15.44 -5.52
CA VAL A 132 14.28 16.25 -4.38
C VAL A 132 14.79 15.34 -3.26
N PHE A 133 14.00 14.31 -2.90
CA PHE A 133 14.41 13.33 -1.90
C PHE A 133 15.77 12.68 -2.26
N VAL A 134 15.92 12.15 -3.46
CA VAL A 134 17.16 11.47 -3.89
C VAL A 134 18.34 12.43 -3.93
N LYS A 135 18.16 13.66 -4.40
CA LYS A 135 19.21 14.69 -4.43
C LYS A 135 19.65 15.11 -3.03
N GLY A 136 18.76 15.12 -2.05
CA GLY A 136 19.04 15.46 -0.65
C GLY A 136 19.77 14.35 0.13
N LEU A 137 19.88 13.13 -0.42
CA LEU A 137 20.58 12.02 0.22
C LEU A 137 22.10 12.21 0.15
N ASN A 138 22.79 11.87 1.24
CA ASN A 138 24.24 11.72 1.26
C ASN A 138 24.66 10.62 0.25
N GLU A 139 25.86 10.79 -0.33
CA GLU A 139 26.35 9.90 -1.40
C GLU A 139 26.35 8.40 -1.04
N PRO A 140 26.81 7.96 0.14
CA PRO A 140 26.74 6.53 0.51
C PRO A 140 25.33 5.96 0.51
N ILE A 141 24.34 6.76 0.92
CA ILE A 141 22.92 6.36 0.95
C ILE A 141 22.36 6.27 -0.46
N ARG A 142 22.68 7.26 -1.30
CA ARG A 142 22.26 7.30 -2.69
C ARG A 142 22.81 6.11 -3.49
N ASN A 143 24.06 5.72 -3.24
CA ASN A 143 24.69 4.54 -3.85
C ASN A 143 24.08 3.21 -3.37
N ALA A 144 23.50 3.19 -2.17
CA ALA A 144 22.80 2.03 -1.60
C ALA A 144 21.30 1.99 -1.95
N LEU A 145 20.78 3.04 -2.59
CA LEU A 145 19.37 3.16 -2.94
C LEU A 145 19.01 2.34 -4.17
N THR A 146 17.93 1.59 -4.08
CA THR A 146 17.27 0.94 -5.22
C THR A 146 15.85 1.47 -5.30
N VAL A 147 15.47 2.01 -6.45
CA VAL A 147 14.08 2.41 -6.74
C VAL A 147 13.38 1.25 -7.40
N ARG A 148 12.33 0.76 -6.75
CA ARG A 148 11.50 -0.30 -7.30
C ARG A 148 10.27 0.29 -7.97
N LEU A 149 10.14 0.01 -9.24
CA LEU A 149 8.99 0.34 -10.06
C LEU A 149 7.96 -0.79 -9.99
N HIS A 150 6.72 -0.49 -10.36
CA HIS A 150 5.72 -1.54 -10.57
C HIS A 150 6.05 -2.31 -11.86
N ASN A 151 5.78 -3.61 -11.91
CA ASN A 151 6.08 -4.45 -13.10
C ASN A 151 5.36 -4.00 -14.38
N TYR A 152 4.28 -3.22 -14.28
CA TYR A 152 3.60 -2.62 -15.42
C TYR A 152 4.20 -1.29 -15.89
N SER A 153 5.20 -0.75 -15.21
CA SER A 153 5.81 0.56 -15.55
C SER A 153 6.39 0.60 -16.96
N ARG A 154 6.89 -0.51 -17.47
CA ARG A 154 7.38 -0.62 -18.86
C ARG A 154 6.29 -0.40 -19.91
N THR A 155 5.06 -0.80 -19.59
CA THR A 155 3.92 -0.73 -20.52
C THR A 155 3.15 0.57 -20.40
N TYR A 156 3.08 1.13 -19.19
CA TYR A 156 2.14 2.20 -18.86
C TYR A 156 2.77 3.52 -18.46
N ASP A 157 4.05 3.56 -18.11
CA ASP A 157 4.71 4.81 -17.72
C ASP A 157 6.16 4.91 -18.21
N LEU A 158 6.74 6.11 -18.09
CA LEU A 158 8.12 6.43 -18.45
C LEU A 158 9.02 6.52 -17.21
N SER A 159 8.65 5.91 -16.09
CA SER A 159 9.37 6.07 -14.82
C SER A 159 10.84 5.66 -14.93
N GLU A 160 11.14 4.53 -15.59
CA GLU A 160 12.54 4.09 -15.79
C GLU A 160 13.37 5.16 -16.50
N LYS A 161 12.86 5.69 -17.63
CA LYS A 161 13.53 6.73 -18.40
C LYS A 161 13.73 7.99 -17.57
N ARG A 162 12.71 8.42 -16.85
CA ARG A 162 12.78 9.62 -15.98
C ARG A 162 13.80 9.47 -14.87
N TRP A 163 13.91 8.31 -14.25
CA TRP A 163 14.94 8.06 -13.25
C TRP A 163 16.35 8.12 -13.85
N ASN A 164 16.55 7.59 -15.05
CA ASN A 164 17.80 7.68 -15.77
C ASN A 164 18.15 9.14 -16.13
N ASP A 165 17.15 9.93 -16.52
CA ASP A 165 17.32 11.36 -16.82
C ASP A 165 17.64 12.18 -15.56
N PHE A 166 17.03 11.84 -14.39
CA PHE A 166 17.26 12.54 -13.13
C PHE A 166 18.59 12.17 -12.46
N ASN A 167 18.95 10.90 -12.49
CA ASN A 167 20.14 10.40 -11.81
C ASN A 167 20.51 8.98 -12.28
N ASN A 168 21.45 8.89 -13.19
CA ASN A 168 21.94 7.63 -13.73
C ASN A 168 22.70 6.73 -12.72
N LYS A 169 22.91 7.18 -11.47
CA LYS A 169 23.55 6.39 -10.41
C LYS A 169 22.56 5.60 -9.55
N VAL A 170 21.26 5.87 -9.67
CA VAL A 170 20.23 5.15 -8.89
C VAL A 170 19.97 3.79 -9.52
N LYS A 171 20.00 2.74 -8.70
CA LYS A 171 19.65 1.40 -9.16
C LYS A 171 18.14 1.29 -9.36
N ILE A 172 17.71 0.72 -10.48
CA ILE A 172 16.29 0.50 -10.80
C ILE A 172 15.97 -0.99 -10.72
N ASP A 173 14.95 -1.35 -9.93
CA ASP A 173 14.30 -2.66 -9.91
C ASP A 173 12.96 -2.53 -10.65
N LEU A 174 12.81 -3.21 -11.77
CA LEU A 174 11.62 -3.13 -12.63
C LEU A 174 10.40 -3.90 -12.11
N GLY A 175 10.48 -4.41 -10.90
CA GLY A 175 9.34 -5.08 -10.24
C GLY A 175 9.06 -6.50 -10.73
N GLU A 176 9.94 -7.10 -11.51
CA GLU A 176 9.76 -8.46 -12.07
C GLU A 176 9.84 -9.56 -11.00
N ARG A 177 10.63 -9.33 -9.95
CA ARG A 177 10.76 -10.26 -8.83
C ARG A 177 9.65 -10.04 -7.80
N PRO A 178 9.23 -11.08 -7.05
CA PRO A 178 8.32 -10.90 -5.92
C PRO A 178 8.85 -9.86 -4.93
N ILE A 179 7.97 -8.96 -4.46
CA ILE A 179 8.32 -7.88 -3.52
C ILE A 179 8.95 -8.43 -2.22
N SER A 180 8.53 -9.61 -1.78
CA SER A 180 9.07 -10.27 -0.59
C SER A 180 10.57 -10.58 -0.67
N LYS A 181 11.12 -10.79 -1.88
CA LYS A 181 12.58 -10.92 -2.07
C LYS A 181 13.27 -9.59 -1.85
N ALA A 182 12.73 -8.50 -2.44
CA ALA A 182 13.26 -7.16 -2.25
C ALA A 182 13.24 -6.73 -0.77
N TYR A 183 12.17 -7.05 -0.03
CA TYR A 183 12.10 -6.81 1.43
C TYR A 183 13.22 -7.51 2.19
N LYS A 184 13.47 -8.79 1.89
CA LYS A 184 14.51 -9.60 2.56
C LYS A 184 15.95 -9.16 2.22
N GLU A 185 16.15 -8.48 1.11
CA GLU A 185 17.46 -8.00 0.66
C GLU A 185 17.77 -6.58 1.17
N SER A 186 16.78 -5.88 1.72
CA SER A 186 16.89 -4.48 2.13
C SER A 186 16.96 -4.32 3.65
N ARG A 187 17.70 -3.30 4.11
CA ARG A 187 17.76 -2.92 5.54
C ARG A 187 16.69 -1.92 5.93
N LEU A 188 16.17 -1.17 4.97
CA LEU A 188 15.12 -0.17 5.16
C LEU A 188 14.25 -0.12 3.92
N ILE A 189 12.94 -0.04 4.13
CA ILE A 189 11.95 0.13 3.06
C ILE A 189 11.36 1.53 3.14
N ILE A 190 11.26 2.20 2.00
CA ILE A 190 10.59 3.50 1.87
C ILE A 190 9.41 3.34 0.93
N HIS A 191 8.22 3.65 1.40
CA HIS A 191 7.03 3.72 0.56
C HIS A 191 6.79 5.18 0.15
N ALA A 192 6.74 5.43 -1.16
CA ALA A 192 6.55 6.77 -1.69
C ALA A 192 5.07 7.15 -1.87
N TYR A 193 4.15 6.39 -1.31
CA TYR A 193 2.71 6.62 -1.30
C TYR A 193 2.04 5.79 -0.19
N ASP A 194 0.78 6.07 0.12
CA ASP A 194 0.01 5.34 1.12
C ASP A 194 -0.43 3.97 0.56
N SER A 195 0.47 3.02 0.62
CA SER A 195 0.37 1.70 -0.02
C SER A 195 0.04 0.58 0.97
N THR A 196 -0.54 -0.49 0.46
CA THR A 196 -0.65 -1.77 1.19
C THR A 196 0.70 -2.25 1.74
N GLY A 197 1.80 -1.93 1.06
CA GLY A 197 3.15 -2.28 1.48
C GLY A 197 3.54 -1.68 2.84
N ILE A 198 3.00 -0.51 3.22
CA ILE A 198 3.22 0.07 4.55
C ILE A 198 2.69 -0.89 5.63
N LEU A 199 1.46 -1.38 5.47
CA LEU A 199 0.86 -2.34 6.40
C LEU A 199 1.66 -3.65 6.45
N GLU A 200 2.12 -4.13 5.28
CA GLU A 200 2.93 -5.34 5.18
C GLU A 200 4.26 -5.21 5.93
N THR A 201 4.97 -4.09 5.76
CA THR A 201 6.29 -3.91 6.35
C THR A 201 6.22 -3.58 7.84
N LEU A 202 5.25 -2.76 8.26
CA LEU A 202 5.04 -2.44 9.68
C LEU A 202 4.64 -3.69 10.49
N SER A 203 3.66 -4.48 10.01
CA SER A 203 3.21 -5.68 10.70
C SER A 203 4.27 -6.80 10.76
N GLN A 204 5.21 -6.82 9.80
CA GLN A 204 6.36 -7.73 9.81
C GLN A 204 7.57 -7.17 10.59
N ASN A 205 7.42 -6.02 11.24
CA ASN A 205 8.47 -5.32 11.98
C ASN A 205 9.73 -5.04 11.14
N ILE A 206 9.56 -4.68 9.88
CA ILE A 206 10.64 -4.26 8.98
C ILE A 206 10.85 -2.75 9.13
N PRO A 207 12.10 -2.25 9.27
CA PRO A 207 12.36 -0.81 9.30
C PRO A 207 11.77 -0.11 8.08
N THR A 208 10.84 0.82 8.34
CA THR A 208 9.99 1.43 7.32
C THR A 208 9.95 2.93 7.48
N LEU A 209 10.07 3.64 6.36
CA LEU A 209 9.72 5.04 6.22
C LEU A 209 8.65 5.19 5.14
N ALA A 210 7.88 6.27 5.19
CA ALA A 210 6.91 6.59 4.15
C ALA A 210 6.93 8.08 3.82
N LEU A 211 6.76 8.41 2.53
CA LEU A 211 6.57 9.77 2.04
C LEU A 211 5.13 9.93 1.58
N LEU A 212 4.32 10.64 2.36
CA LEU A 212 2.92 10.91 2.06
C LEU A 212 2.74 12.40 1.77
N ASN A 213 3.33 12.89 0.69
CA ASN A 213 3.22 14.29 0.31
C ASN A 213 2.17 14.53 -0.79
N TYR A 214 1.89 13.53 -1.62
CA TYR A 214 0.80 13.53 -2.60
C TYR A 214 0.09 12.19 -2.58
N SER A 215 -1.22 12.19 -2.74
CA SER A 215 -2.02 10.98 -2.91
C SER A 215 -2.54 10.87 -4.34
N SER A 216 -2.86 9.65 -4.76
CA SER A 216 -3.57 9.38 -6.02
C SER A 216 -4.95 10.05 -6.09
N TYR A 217 -5.48 10.52 -4.97
CA TYR A 217 -6.75 11.26 -4.88
C TYR A 217 -6.58 12.78 -5.08
N GLY A 218 -5.37 13.27 -5.39
CA GLY A 218 -5.10 14.69 -5.57
C GLY A 218 -5.00 15.51 -4.29
N THR A 219 -4.95 14.86 -3.12
CA THR A 219 -4.75 15.51 -1.83
C THR A 219 -3.28 15.54 -1.43
N THR A 220 -2.93 16.40 -0.45
CA THR A 220 -1.59 16.52 0.09
C THR A 220 -1.51 15.89 1.48
N GLY A 221 -0.36 15.34 1.83
CA GLY A 221 -0.12 14.77 3.15
C GLY A 221 -1.14 13.69 3.51
N ILE A 222 -1.79 13.87 4.66
CA ILE A 222 -2.82 12.96 5.20
C ILE A 222 -4.25 13.53 5.08
N GLU A 223 -4.50 14.45 4.17
CA GLU A 223 -5.84 15.03 3.98
C GLU A 223 -6.88 13.99 3.55
N HIS A 224 -6.46 12.97 2.80
CA HIS A 224 -7.30 11.83 2.40
C HIS A 224 -7.68 10.93 3.57
N VAL A 225 -6.95 10.99 4.69
CA VAL A 225 -7.20 10.13 5.84
C VAL A 225 -8.45 10.60 6.59
N GLN A 226 -9.35 9.66 6.90
CA GLN A 226 -10.56 9.95 7.68
C GLN A 226 -10.23 10.32 9.14
N ASP A 227 -11.11 11.08 9.77
CA ASP A 227 -10.81 11.68 11.07
C ASP A 227 -10.58 10.65 12.18
N SER A 228 -11.24 9.49 12.13
CA SER A 228 -11.02 8.38 13.08
C SER A 228 -9.62 7.73 12.94
N ALA A 229 -9.01 7.76 11.77
CA ALA A 229 -7.69 7.19 11.50
C ALA A 229 -6.53 8.20 11.69
N LYS A 230 -6.81 9.50 11.57
CA LYS A 230 -5.78 10.56 11.72
C LYS A 230 -4.93 10.44 12.98
N PRO A 231 -5.47 10.15 14.18
CA PRO A 231 -4.63 10.01 15.38
C PRO A 231 -3.55 8.93 15.22
N TYR A 232 -3.83 7.84 14.54
CA TYR A 232 -2.87 6.76 14.30
C TYR A 232 -1.81 7.14 13.26
N TYR A 233 -2.18 7.87 12.21
CA TYR A 233 -1.21 8.43 11.25
C TYR A 233 -0.31 9.46 11.93
N ASN A 234 -0.85 10.32 12.79
CA ASN A 234 -0.05 11.29 13.55
C ASN A 234 0.97 10.60 14.46
N LEU A 235 0.63 9.49 15.11
CA LEU A 235 1.61 8.70 15.87
C LEU A 235 2.80 8.26 15.01
N LEU A 236 2.55 7.83 13.78
CA LEU A 236 3.62 7.43 12.86
C LEU A 236 4.44 8.64 12.35
N ILE A 237 3.81 9.82 12.19
CA ILE A 237 4.49 11.07 11.85
C ILE A 237 5.39 11.50 13.00
N ASP A 238 4.87 11.53 14.22
CA ASP A 238 5.61 11.94 15.43
C ASP A 238 6.80 11.01 15.72
N ALA A 239 6.65 9.71 15.44
CA ALA A 239 7.73 8.73 15.53
C ALA A 239 8.77 8.85 14.40
N GLY A 240 8.52 9.69 13.39
CA GLY A 240 9.38 9.87 12.23
C GLY A 240 9.40 8.64 11.31
N ILE A 241 8.28 7.93 11.22
CA ILE A 241 8.04 6.84 10.25
C ILE A 241 7.41 7.43 8.98
N ILE A 242 6.41 8.31 9.11
CA ILE A 242 5.76 9.00 8.01
C ILE A 242 6.30 10.42 7.89
N HIS A 243 6.58 10.83 6.68
CA HIS A 243 7.06 12.16 6.31
C HIS A 243 6.12 12.79 5.29
N LEU A 244 5.82 14.09 5.47
CA LEU A 244 4.93 14.85 4.61
C LEU A 244 5.68 15.69 3.58
N SER A 245 7.02 15.68 3.61
CA SER A 245 7.87 16.34 2.60
C SER A 245 9.13 15.54 2.30
N ALA A 246 9.68 15.74 1.12
CA ALA A 246 10.92 15.12 0.69
C ALA A 246 12.09 15.53 1.59
N GLU A 247 12.11 16.80 2.04
CA GLU A 247 13.12 17.39 2.92
C GLU A 247 13.16 16.70 4.28
N SER A 248 12.00 16.49 4.88
CA SER A 248 11.86 15.78 6.16
C SER A 248 12.37 14.34 6.02
N LEU A 249 12.00 13.65 4.92
CA LEU A 249 12.38 12.26 4.68
C LEU A 249 13.90 12.11 4.47
N TYR A 250 14.54 12.92 3.59
CA TYR A 250 15.98 12.78 3.38
C TYR A 250 16.79 13.20 4.63
N SER A 251 16.35 14.21 5.36
CA SER A 251 16.98 14.62 6.60
C SER A 251 16.94 13.50 7.64
N LYS A 252 15.78 12.85 7.78
CA LYS A 252 15.63 11.69 8.66
C LYS A 252 16.54 10.56 8.24
N LEU A 253 16.52 10.17 6.98
CA LEU A 253 17.33 9.05 6.48
C LEU A 253 18.83 9.31 6.61
N ASN A 254 19.30 10.52 6.28
CA ASN A 254 20.70 10.91 6.45
C ASN A 254 21.15 10.76 7.90
N ASN A 255 20.27 11.11 8.87
CA ASN A 255 20.57 11.03 10.29
C ASN A 255 20.62 9.59 10.82
N ILE A 256 19.66 8.74 10.42
CA ILE A 256 19.54 7.39 10.98
C ILE A 256 20.34 6.33 10.23
N TYR A 257 20.90 6.64 9.05
CA TYR A 257 21.44 5.64 8.12
C TYR A 257 22.46 4.68 8.75
N ASN A 258 23.34 5.18 9.59
CA ASN A 258 24.35 4.36 10.24
C ASN A 258 23.80 3.52 11.41
N ASN A 259 22.61 3.88 11.93
CA ASN A 259 22.01 3.29 13.13
C ASN A 259 20.51 2.99 12.94
N ILE A 260 20.12 2.47 11.76
CA ILE A 260 18.70 2.20 11.44
C ILE A 260 18.06 1.29 12.49
N ASP A 261 18.71 0.20 12.85
CA ASP A 261 18.17 -0.75 13.82
C ASP A 261 18.03 -0.13 15.23
N TYR A 262 18.96 0.75 15.62
CA TYR A 262 18.85 1.49 16.89
C TYR A 262 17.61 2.41 16.90
N TRP A 263 17.43 3.21 15.83
CA TRP A 263 16.24 4.06 15.69
C TRP A 263 14.96 3.22 15.67
N TRP A 264 14.93 2.17 14.87
CA TRP A 264 13.75 1.33 14.70
C TRP A 264 13.30 0.68 16.01
N ASN A 265 14.23 0.27 16.85
CA ASN A 265 13.96 -0.38 18.12
C ASN A 265 13.74 0.58 19.29
N GLN A 266 13.71 1.91 19.07
CA GLN A 266 13.31 2.86 20.12
C GLN A 266 11.87 2.62 20.54
N ASN A 267 11.59 2.71 21.85
CA ASN A 267 10.25 2.47 22.39
C ASN A 267 9.19 3.36 21.72
N SER A 268 9.47 4.64 21.51
CA SER A 268 8.54 5.56 20.85
C SER A 268 8.16 5.12 19.44
N VAL A 269 9.12 4.59 18.67
CA VAL A 269 8.91 4.10 17.29
C VAL A 269 8.10 2.80 17.31
N GLN A 270 8.48 1.85 18.17
CA GLN A 270 7.78 0.56 18.29
C GLN A 270 6.36 0.72 18.83
N ASP A 271 6.15 1.61 19.80
CA ASP A 271 4.81 1.90 20.36
C ASP A 271 3.88 2.51 19.32
N ALA A 272 4.36 3.50 18.55
CA ALA A 272 3.59 4.10 17.45
C ALA A 272 3.21 3.05 16.40
N LYS A 273 4.19 2.27 15.93
CA LYS A 273 3.97 1.17 14.99
C LYS A 273 2.96 0.15 15.53
N ASN A 274 3.11 -0.30 16.77
CA ASN A 274 2.23 -1.31 17.36
C ASN A 274 0.79 -0.79 17.51
N LYS A 275 0.61 0.46 17.97
CA LYS A 275 -0.71 1.08 18.07
C LYS A 275 -1.39 1.19 16.70
N PHE A 276 -0.65 1.55 15.66
CA PHE A 276 -1.17 1.59 14.31
C PHE A 276 -1.55 0.19 13.80
N CYS A 277 -0.63 -0.78 13.92
CA CYS A 277 -0.85 -2.13 13.42
C CYS A 277 -1.99 -2.86 14.15
N ASN A 278 -2.19 -2.63 15.45
CA ASN A 278 -3.30 -3.23 16.20
C ASN A 278 -4.68 -2.82 15.68
N ASN A 279 -4.76 -1.72 14.91
CA ASN A 279 -6.02 -1.25 14.33
C ASN A 279 -6.10 -1.46 12.82
N TYR A 280 -4.99 -1.55 12.08
CA TYR A 280 -5.03 -1.49 10.61
C TYR A 280 -4.18 -2.55 9.90
N ALA A 281 -3.50 -3.48 10.63
CA ALA A 281 -2.63 -4.47 9.97
C ALA A 281 -2.57 -5.84 10.66
#